data_0f726f93c84b17e532d7cd08ec4d661b
#
_entry.id   0f726f93c84b17e532d7cd08ec4d661b
#
_cell.length_a   1.000
_cell.length_b   1.000
_cell.length_c   1.000
_cell.angle_alpha   90.00
_cell.angle_beta   90.00
_cell.angle_gamma   90.00
#
_symmetry.space_group_name_H-M   'P 1'
#
loop_
_entity.id
_entity.type
_entity.pdbx_description
1 polymer ?
#
loop_
_entity_poly.entity_id
_entity_poly.type
_entity_poly.pdbx_seq_one_letter_code
_entity_poly.pdbx_strand_id
1 'polypeptide(L)'
;IRATSPKVWTPWKAGLLETLYKSAVERLNGSEAEKSVTSIIDDRRARAAALVHGVTDATREKFWKELNLVYFMRHSAEEIAWHAEMLAERADSPDPVVRVKRGTAEGSLIVLLYLPDTKGLFLRAVAFLGKSGLSVVDARIHTTSHGWALDTFVANDAFAKFASTDSLRKLERDFAAALTNGK
;
A
#
# COMPACT_ATOMS: atom_id res chain seq x y z
N ILE A 1 2.84 32.85 -0.66
CA ILE A 1 3.95 32.02 -1.23
C ILE A 1 3.31 30.99 -2.15
N ARG A 2 3.34 31.26 -3.46
CA ARG A 2 2.88 30.29 -4.48
C ARG A 2 4.09 29.51 -5.00
N ALA A 3 4.57 28.55 -4.20
CA ALA A 3 5.80 27.82 -4.56
C ALA A 3 5.60 26.36 -4.98
N THR A 4 4.37 25.85 -5.02
CA THR A 4 4.14 24.44 -5.36
C THR A 4 3.05 24.30 -6.42
N SER A 5 3.43 23.64 -7.54
CA SER A 5 2.46 23.27 -8.58
C SER A 5 1.39 22.35 -8.00
N PRO A 6 0.09 22.53 -8.30
CA PRO A 6 -0.98 21.60 -7.89
C PRO A 6 -0.71 20.14 -8.31
N LYS A 7 0.11 19.93 -9.34
CA LYS A 7 0.51 18.58 -9.81
C LYS A 7 1.52 17.90 -8.88
N VAL A 8 2.24 18.65 -8.05
CA VAL A 8 3.25 18.12 -7.11
C VAL A 8 2.69 18.00 -5.70
N TRP A 9 1.61 18.73 -5.39
CA TRP A 9 0.97 18.78 -4.09
C TRP A 9 -0.19 17.79 -4.02
N THR A 10 0.06 16.62 -3.43
CA THR A 10 -0.99 15.62 -3.23
C THR A 10 -1.61 15.77 -1.84
N PRO A 11 -2.89 15.34 -1.64
CA PRO A 11 -3.52 15.32 -0.32
C PRO A 11 -2.69 14.55 0.73
N TRP A 12 -1.97 13.52 0.31
CA TRP A 12 -1.05 12.79 1.18
C TRP A 12 0.11 13.65 1.65
N LYS A 13 0.76 14.41 0.76
CA LYS A 13 1.85 15.34 1.14
C LYS A 13 1.35 16.44 2.06
N ALA A 14 0.13 16.93 1.84
CA ALA A 14 -0.50 17.90 2.71
C ALA A 14 -0.70 17.32 4.12
N GLY A 15 -1.24 16.11 4.22
CA GLY A 15 -1.45 15.41 5.50
C GLY A 15 -0.13 15.10 6.22
N LEU A 16 0.91 14.72 5.49
CA LEU A 16 2.24 14.48 6.07
C LEU A 16 2.83 15.76 6.66
N LEU A 17 2.76 16.88 5.92
CA LEU A 17 3.26 18.18 6.41
C LEU A 17 2.43 18.73 7.56
N GLU A 18 1.12 18.53 7.55
CA GLU A 18 0.27 18.91 8.67
C GLU A 18 0.62 18.11 9.94
N THR A 19 0.84 16.81 9.81
CA THR A 19 1.27 15.94 10.91
C THR A 19 2.65 16.36 11.41
N LEU A 20 3.60 16.62 10.51
CA LEU A 20 4.93 17.11 10.86
C LEU A 20 4.86 18.48 11.55
N TYR A 21 4.04 19.39 11.04
CA TYR A 21 3.84 20.71 11.64
C TYR A 21 3.28 20.61 13.05
N LYS A 22 2.22 19.82 13.25
CA LYS A 22 1.63 19.57 14.57
C LYS A 22 2.66 18.97 15.53
N SER A 23 3.39 17.94 15.11
CA SER A 23 4.45 17.33 15.92
C SER A 23 5.59 18.31 16.24
N ALA A 24 5.96 19.18 15.32
CA ALA A 24 6.98 20.21 15.56
C ALA A 24 6.51 21.28 16.56
N VAL A 25 5.27 21.75 16.43
CA VAL A 25 4.65 22.71 17.36
C VAL A 25 4.54 22.12 18.77
N GLU A 26 4.08 20.86 18.89
CA GLU A 26 3.98 20.16 20.16
C GLU A 26 5.34 19.98 20.82
N ARG A 27 6.38 19.66 20.04
CA ARG A 27 7.75 19.51 20.54
C ARG A 27 8.36 20.85 20.99
N LEU A 28 8.09 21.92 20.26
CA LEU A 28 8.52 23.28 20.63
C LEU A 28 7.79 23.79 21.87
N ASN A 29 6.56 23.34 22.11
CA ASN A 29 5.78 23.68 23.30
C ASN A 29 6.08 22.78 24.51
N GLY A 30 7.08 21.87 24.42
CA GLY A 30 7.52 21.01 25.52
C GLY A 30 6.56 19.87 25.88
N SER A 31 5.59 19.57 25.02
CA SER A 31 4.66 18.46 25.21
C SER A 31 5.08 17.20 24.40
N GLU A 32 4.89 16.06 24.98
CA GLU A 32 5.14 14.66 24.65
C GLU A 32 4.97 14.21 23.16
N ALA A 33 5.63 14.85 22.20
CA ALA A 33 5.47 14.60 20.77
C ALA A 33 5.90 13.18 20.32
N GLU A 34 6.81 12.53 21.05
CA GLU A 34 7.18 11.14 20.74
C GLU A 34 6.05 10.15 21.05
N LYS A 35 5.24 10.42 22.06
CA LYS A 35 4.02 9.64 22.34
C LYS A 35 2.96 9.80 21.26
N SER A 36 2.94 10.92 20.56
CA SER A 36 1.93 11.22 19.54
C SER A 36 2.06 10.36 18.30
N VAL A 37 3.25 10.17 17.74
CA VAL A 37 3.42 9.35 16.50
C VAL A 37 3.21 7.86 16.79
N THR A 38 3.79 7.36 17.87
CA THR A 38 3.61 5.96 18.29
C THR A 38 2.14 5.68 18.61
N SER A 39 1.47 6.58 19.34
CA SER A 39 0.04 6.45 19.64
C SER A 39 -0.83 6.43 18.38
N ILE A 40 -0.55 7.29 17.39
CA ILE A 40 -1.29 7.29 16.11
C ILE A 40 -1.11 5.95 15.37
N ILE A 41 0.11 5.39 15.40
CA ILE A 41 0.39 4.09 14.77
C ILE A 41 -0.32 2.97 15.52
N ASP A 42 -0.26 2.98 16.86
CA ASP A 42 -0.90 1.96 17.69
C ASP A 42 -2.43 1.99 17.53
N ASP A 43 -3.04 3.16 17.50
CA ASP A 43 -4.47 3.34 17.21
C ASP A 43 -4.83 2.82 15.81
N ARG A 44 -3.97 3.05 14.82
CA ARG A 44 -4.18 2.57 13.46
C ARG A 44 -4.04 1.06 13.37
N ARG A 45 -3.05 0.47 14.04
CA ARG A 45 -2.89 -0.98 14.14
C ARG A 45 -4.07 -1.62 14.85
N ALA A 46 -4.53 -1.05 15.96
CA ALA A 46 -5.70 -1.55 16.69
C ALA A 46 -6.96 -1.52 15.81
N ARG A 47 -7.21 -0.42 15.09
CA ARG A 47 -8.33 -0.34 14.14
C ARG A 47 -8.19 -1.34 13.00
N ALA A 48 -6.99 -1.50 12.44
CA ALA A 48 -6.74 -2.49 11.40
C ALA A 48 -6.98 -3.91 11.93
N ALA A 49 -6.52 -4.24 13.14
CA ALA A 49 -6.73 -5.54 13.77
C ALA A 49 -8.23 -5.89 13.93
N ALA A 50 -9.05 -4.90 14.28
CA ALA A 50 -10.51 -5.06 14.40
C ALA A 50 -11.20 -5.31 13.05
N LEU A 51 -10.57 -4.95 11.92
CA LEU A 51 -11.10 -5.11 10.57
C LEU A 51 -10.62 -6.40 9.89
N VAL A 52 -9.59 -7.07 10.42
CA VAL A 52 -9.05 -8.30 9.82
C VAL A 52 -9.99 -9.47 10.04
N HIS A 53 -10.32 -10.18 8.97
CA HIS A 53 -11.14 -11.38 8.99
C HIS A 53 -10.37 -12.59 8.43
N GLY A 54 -10.63 -13.78 8.97
CA GLY A 54 -10.09 -15.04 8.46
C GLY A 54 -8.61 -15.29 8.74
N VAL A 55 -7.94 -14.42 9.49
CA VAL A 55 -6.52 -14.54 9.87
C VAL A 55 -6.41 -14.55 11.38
N THR A 56 -5.64 -15.48 11.96
CA THR A 56 -5.42 -15.50 13.41
C THR A 56 -4.56 -14.34 13.88
N ASP A 57 -4.74 -13.91 15.13
CA ASP A 57 -3.92 -12.84 15.71
C ASP A 57 -2.41 -13.16 15.64
N ALA A 58 -2.04 -14.41 15.91
CA ALA A 58 -0.65 -14.84 15.85
C ALA A 58 -0.06 -14.72 14.44
N THR A 59 -0.79 -15.12 13.40
CA THR A 59 -0.36 -15.02 12.00
C THR A 59 -0.27 -13.56 11.56
N ARG A 60 -1.27 -12.75 11.91
CA ARG A 60 -1.27 -11.31 11.66
C ARG A 60 -0.06 -10.62 12.30
N GLU A 61 0.19 -10.86 13.58
CA GLU A 61 1.31 -10.24 14.30
C GLU A 61 2.67 -10.70 13.76
N LYS A 62 2.81 -11.97 13.35
CA LYS A 62 4.01 -12.46 12.65
C LYS A 62 4.25 -11.63 11.39
N PHE A 63 3.24 -11.45 10.55
CA PHE A 63 3.35 -10.64 9.32
C PHE A 63 3.66 -9.18 9.62
N TRP A 64 2.98 -8.56 10.60
CA TRP A 64 3.19 -7.16 10.93
C TRP A 64 4.56 -6.84 11.52
N LYS A 65 5.26 -7.82 12.11
CA LYS A 65 6.65 -7.67 12.57
C LYS A 65 7.64 -7.43 11.42
N GLU A 66 7.29 -7.86 10.21
CA GLU A 66 8.10 -7.65 9.01
C GLU A 66 7.96 -6.23 8.43
N LEU A 67 7.00 -5.46 8.95
CA LEU A 67 6.65 -4.13 8.45
C LEU A 67 7.17 -3.05 9.41
N ASN A 68 7.71 -1.98 8.85
CA ASN A 68 8.22 -0.88 9.64
C ASN A 68 7.18 0.21 9.92
N LEU A 69 7.53 1.19 10.77
CA LEU A 69 6.64 2.29 11.14
C LEU A 69 6.15 3.10 9.93
N VAL A 70 7.00 3.27 8.91
CA VAL A 70 6.64 4.04 7.69
C VAL A 70 5.50 3.39 6.94
N TYR A 71 5.45 2.05 6.89
CA TYR A 71 4.34 1.32 6.31
C TYR A 71 3.02 1.69 7.01
N PHE A 72 2.97 1.59 8.34
CA PHE A 72 1.76 1.91 9.13
C PHE A 72 1.35 3.38 9.03
N MET A 73 2.30 4.28 8.81
CA MET A 73 2.00 5.70 8.58
C MET A 73 1.39 5.97 7.20
N ARG A 74 1.76 5.19 6.19
CA ARG A 74 1.38 5.45 4.77
C ARG A 74 0.10 4.75 4.33
N HIS A 75 -0.38 3.76 5.09
CA HIS A 75 -1.58 3.00 4.77
C HIS A 75 -2.71 3.29 5.76
N SER A 76 -3.96 3.24 5.28
CA SER A 76 -5.13 3.32 6.15
C SER A 76 -5.34 2.02 6.92
N ALA A 77 -6.17 2.03 7.96
CA ALA A 77 -6.50 0.82 8.72
C ALA A 77 -7.14 -0.26 7.83
N GLU A 78 -7.98 0.16 6.88
CA GLU A 78 -8.66 -0.73 5.92
C GLU A 78 -7.68 -1.36 4.93
N GLU A 79 -6.65 -0.61 4.50
CA GLU A 79 -5.59 -1.14 3.63
C GLU A 79 -4.70 -2.12 4.39
N ILE A 80 -4.30 -1.78 5.62
CA ILE A 80 -3.48 -2.65 6.48
C ILE A 80 -4.21 -3.97 6.76
N ALA A 81 -5.52 -3.90 7.07
CA ALA A 81 -6.34 -5.08 7.26
C ALA A 81 -6.41 -5.94 6.00
N TRP A 82 -6.70 -5.34 4.85
CA TRP A 82 -6.75 -6.03 3.57
C TRP A 82 -5.40 -6.68 3.20
N HIS A 83 -4.28 -6.00 3.44
CA HIS A 83 -2.95 -6.58 3.22
C HIS A 83 -2.74 -7.80 4.13
N ALA A 84 -3.12 -7.73 5.40
CA ALA A 84 -3.01 -8.87 6.32
C ALA A 84 -3.86 -10.06 5.85
N GLU A 85 -5.10 -9.84 5.43
CA GLU A 85 -5.97 -10.90 4.88
C GLU A 85 -5.40 -11.57 3.63
N MET A 86 -4.77 -10.80 2.76
CA MET A 86 -4.22 -11.30 1.50
C MET A 86 -2.85 -11.98 1.65
N LEU A 87 -2.06 -11.57 2.62
CA LEU A 87 -0.63 -11.88 2.70
C LEU A 87 -0.21 -12.69 3.93
N ALA A 88 -0.90 -12.59 5.07
CA ALA A 88 -0.38 -13.12 6.33
C ALA A 88 -0.10 -14.63 6.29
N GLU A 89 -0.95 -15.41 5.59
CA GLU A 89 -0.74 -16.86 5.41
C GLU A 89 0.22 -17.20 4.25
N ARG A 90 0.59 -16.21 3.44
CA ARG A 90 1.42 -16.36 2.24
C ARG A 90 2.76 -15.64 2.36
N ALA A 91 3.06 -15.05 3.52
CA ALA A 91 4.26 -14.26 3.71
C ALA A 91 5.56 -15.05 3.45
N ASP A 92 5.53 -16.36 3.64
CA ASP A 92 6.66 -17.26 3.41
C ASP A 92 6.58 -18.00 2.04
N SER A 93 5.57 -17.71 1.19
CA SER A 93 5.42 -18.37 -0.12
C SER A 93 6.32 -17.71 -1.17
N PRO A 94 7.09 -18.47 -1.97
CA PRO A 94 7.95 -17.89 -3.02
C PRO A 94 7.14 -17.33 -4.21
N ASP A 95 5.85 -17.63 -4.28
CA ASP A 95 5.01 -17.23 -5.40
C ASP A 95 4.58 -15.75 -5.27
N PRO A 96 4.62 -14.98 -6.37
CA PRO A 96 4.12 -13.62 -6.36
C PRO A 96 2.65 -13.56 -5.99
N VAL A 97 2.29 -12.67 -5.08
CA VAL A 97 0.90 -12.35 -4.79
C VAL A 97 0.54 -11.05 -5.48
N VAL A 98 -0.44 -11.11 -6.36
CA VAL A 98 -1.07 -9.94 -6.97
C VAL A 98 -2.54 -9.95 -6.58
N ARG A 99 -3.03 -8.85 -6.03
CA ARG A 99 -4.45 -8.67 -5.71
C ARG A 99 -4.92 -7.32 -6.18
N VAL A 100 -6.13 -7.31 -6.71
CA VAL A 100 -6.77 -6.10 -7.22
C VAL A 100 -8.14 -5.95 -6.60
N LYS A 101 -8.42 -4.77 -6.07
CA LYS A 101 -9.77 -4.38 -5.64
C LYS A 101 -10.15 -3.02 -6.19
N ARG A 102 -11.44 -2.73 -6.17
CA ARG A 102 -11.93 -1.38 -6.50
C ARG A 102 -11.57 -0.43 -5.40
N GLY A 103 -11.15 0.77 -5.79
CA GLY A 103 -10.98 1.90 -4.89
C GLY A 103 -12.32 2.57 -4.58
N THR A 104 -12.27 3.62 -3.79
CA THR A 104 -13.44 4.41 -3.39
C THR A 104 -13.90 5.40 -4.47
N ALA A 105 -12.98 5.88 -5.31
CA ALA A 105 -13.31 6.74 -6.43
C ALA A 105 -13.76 5.91 -7.63
N GLU A 106 -14.65 6.46 -8.44
CA GLU A 106 -15.12 5.83 -9.68
C GLU A 106 -13.95 5.54 -10.63
N GLY A 107 -13.92 4.34 -11.20
CA GLY A 107 -12.82 3.89 -12.06
C GLY A 107 -11.48 3.65 -11.33
N SER A 108 -11.42 3.81 -10.01
CA SER A 108 -10.20 3.57 -9.25
C SER A 108 -10.03 2.09 -8.93
N LEU A 109 -8.81 1.59 -9.13
CA LEU A 109 -8.35 0.26 -8.72
C LEU A 109 -7.19 0.39 -7.74
N ILE A 110 -7.19 -0.47 -6.73
CA ILE A 110 -6.07 -0.64 -5.79
C ILE A 110 -5.43 -1.98 -6.12
N VAL A 111 -4.15 -1.94 -6.48
CA VAL A 111 -3.36 -3.11 -6.86
C VAL A 111 -2.29 -3.34 -5.81
N LEU A 112 -2.30 -4.52 -5.21
CA LEU A 112 -1.31 -5.00 -4.25
C LEU A 112 -0.37 -5.96 -4.94
N LEU A 113 0.94 -5.73 -4.77
CA LEU A 113 2.02 -6.65 -5.14
C LEU A 113 2.76 -7.11 -3.90
N TYR A 114 3.06 -8.40 -3.82
CA TYR A 114 3.93 -8.96 -2.81
C TYR A 114 4.80 -10.07 -3.42
N LEU A 115 6.11 -9.85 -3.48
CA LEU A 115 7.08 -10.78 -4.08
C LEU A 115 8.50 -10.36 -3.67
N PRO A 116 9.53 -11.24 -3.87
CA PRO A 116 10.91 -10.86 -3.62
C PRO A 116 11.29 -9.57 -4.35
N ASP A 117 11.86 -8.60 -3.61
CA ASP A 117 12.27 -7.33 -4.20
C ASP A 117 13.46 -7.55 -5.14
N THR A 118 13.35 -7.06 -6.36
CA THR A 118 14.35 -7.21 -7.40
C THR A 118 14.57 -5.91 -8.15
N LYS A 119 15.79 -5.72 -8.66
CA LYS A 119 16.13 -4.52 -9.42
C LYS A 119 15.15 -4.29 -10.57
N GLY A 120 14.57 -3.10 -10.60
CA GLY A 120 13.62 -2.67 -11.65
C GLY A 120 12.20 -3.21 -11.51
N LEU A 121 11.86 -3.84 -10.37
CA LEU A 121 10.51 -4.35 -10.10
C LEU A 121 9.44 -3.26 -10.29
N PHE A 122 9.65 -2.10 -9.69
CA PHE A 122 8.73 -0.96 -9.81
C PHE A 122 8.49 -0.57 -11.27
N LEU A 123 9.56 -0.48 -12.08
CA LEU A 123 9.45 -0.12 -13.49
C LEU A 123 8.65 -1.17 -14.28
N ARG A 124 8.90 -2.46 -14.02
CA ARG A 124 8.13 -3.55 -14.65
C ARG A 124 6.66 -3.50 -14.25
N ALA A 125 6.38 -3.23 -12.98
CA ALA A 125 5.02 -3.10 -12.47
C ALA A 125 4.26 -1.97 -13.15
N VAL A 126 4.84 -0.76 -13.17
CA VAL A 126 4.22 0.41 -13.80
C VAL A 126 4.06 0.21 -15.32
N ALA A 127 5.06 -0.38 -15.99
CA ALA A 127 4.98 -0.67 -17.42
C ALA A 127 3.87 -1.69 -17.74
N PHE A 128 3.67 -2.72 -16.91
CA PHE A 128 2.58 -3.67 -17.07
C PHE A 128 1.21 -3.01 -16.90
N LEU A 129 1.03 -2.22 -15.84
CA LEU A 129 -0.22 -1.49 -15.60
C LEU A 129 -0.54 -0.55 -16.76
N GLY A 130 0.44 0.21 -17.24
CA GLY A 130 0.26 1.09 -18.40
C GLY A 130 -0.11 0.33 -19.68
N LYS A 131 0.55 -0.80 -19.99
CA LYS A 131 0.21 -1.68 -21.14
C LYS A 131 -1.19 -2.29 -20.99
N SER A 132 -1.66 -2.49 -19.76
CA SER A 132 -3.01 -2.97 -19.48
C SER A 132 -4.09 -1.89 -19.68
N GLY A 133 -3.69 -0.64 -19.91
CA GLY A 133 -4.59 0.50 -20.09
C GLY A 133 -4.93 1.23 -18.78
N LEU A 134 -4.16 0.98 -17.73
CA LEU A 134 -4.32 1.62 -16.43
C LEU A 134 -3.34 2.79 -16.27
N SER A 135 -3.82 3.91 -15.74
CA SER A 135 -3.00 5.06 -15.36
C SER A 135 -2.67 5.00 -13.86
N VAL A 136 -1.42 4.81 -13.50
CA VAL A 136 -0.99 4.85 -12.10
C VAL A 136 -1.03 6.30 -11.60
N VAL A 137 -1.80 6.56 -10.56
CA VAL A 137 -1.98 7.90 -9.96
C VAL A 137 -1.27 8.05 -8.61
N ASP A 138 -1.06 6.94 -7.90
CA ASP A 138 -0.29 6.89 -6.65
C ASP A 138 0.40 5.53 -6.50
N ALA A 139 1.54 5.50 -5.82
CA ALA A 139 2.26 4.29 -5.50
C ALA A 139 2.90 4.38 -4.12
N ARG A 140 2.67 3.37 -3.31
CA ARG A 140 3.30 3.21 -1.99
C ARG A 140 4.18 1.97 -2.03
N ILE A 141 5.46 2.20 -2.05
CA ILE A 141 6.50 1.19 -2.19
C ILE A 141 7.08 0.90 -0.81
N HIS A 142 7.11 -0.35 -0.43
CA HIS A 142 7.64 -0.80 0.84
C HIS A 142 8.42 -2.11 0.66
N THR A 143 9.61 -2.20 1.26
CA THR A 143 10.37 -3.43 1.35
C THR A 143 10.32 -3.94 2.79
N THR A 144 9.90 -5.18 2.97
CA THR A 144 9.81 -5.86 4.28
C THR A 144 11.20 -6.16 4.83
N SER A 145 11.29 -6.52 6.12
CA SER A 145 12.57 -6.82 6.79
C SER A 145 13.31 -8.00 6.16
N HIS A 146 12.61 -8.92 5.51
CA HIS A 146 13.20 -10.07 4.81
C HIS A 146 13.39 -9.86 3.30
N GLY A 147 13.30 -8.59 2.82
CA GLY A 147 13.64 -8.23 1.45
C GLY A 147 12.56 -8.48 0.41
N TRP A 148 11.30 -8.47 0.81
CA TRP A 148 10.16 -8.57 -0.10
C TRP A 148 9.52 -7.21 -0.35
N ALA A 149 9.17 -6.96 -1.60
CA ALA A 149 8.39 -5.79 -1.97
C ALA A 149 6.91 -6.00 -1.59
N LEU A 150 6.35 -5.05 -0.88
CA LEU A 150 4.92 -4.89 -0.62
C LEU A 150 4.50 -3.56 -1.22
N ASP A 151 4.11 -3.59 -2.47
CA ASP A 151 3.81 -2.37 -3.23
C ASP A 151 2.30 -2.24 -3.43
N THR A 152 1.79 -1.05 -3.19
CA THR A 152 0.38 -0.73 -3.41
C THR A 152 0.27 0.39 -4.43
N PHE A 153 -0.38 0.10 -5.55
CA PHE A 153 -0.65 1.09 -6.59
C PHE A 153 -2.11 1.51 -6.56
N VAL A 154 -2.37 2.79 -6.72
CA VAL A 154 -3.69 3.30 -7.07
C VAL A 154 -3.66 3.63 -8.55
N ALA A 155 -4.53 3.01 -9.32
CA ALA A 155 -4.60 3.17 -10.77
C ALA A 155 -6.01 3.57 -11.20
N ASN A 156 -6.10 4.35 -12.28
CA ASN A 156 -7.36 4.74 -12.90
C ASN A 156 -7.63 3.87 -14.14
N ASP A 157 -8.81 3.24 -14.16
CA ASP A 157 -9.39 2.50 -15.28
C ASP A 157 -10.39 3.39 -16.03
N ALA A 158 -9.86 4.35 -16.79
CA ALA A 158 -10.66 5.36 -17.47
C ALA A 158 -11.69 4.80 -18.48
N PHE A 159 -11.49 3.57 -18.94
CA PHE A 159 -12.34 2.90 -19.92
C PHE A 159 -13.19 1.78 -19.34
N ALA A 160 -13.25 1.65 -18.01
CA ALA A 160 -13.97 0.60 -17.28
C ALA A 160 -13.66 -0.82 -17.79
N LYS A 161 -12.43 -1.05 -18.25
CA LYS A 161 -11.98 -2.34 -18.81
C LYS A 161 -12.05 -3.47 -17.78
N PHE A 162 -11.87 -3.11 -16.50
CA PHE A 162 -11.87 -4.04 -15.39
C PHE A 162 -13.14 -3.92 -14.52
N ALA A 163 -14.29 -3.73 -15.19
CA ALA A 163 -15.58 -3.57 -14.51
C ALA A 163 -16.14 -4.86 -13.90
N SER A 164 -15.70 -6.04 -14.35
CA SER A 164 -16.17 -7.33 -13.82
C SER A 164 -15.14 -7.98 -12.89
N THR A 165 -15.61 -8.84 -11.99
CA THR A 165 -14.74 -9.66 -11.12
C THR A 165 -13.79 -10.56 -11.95
N ASP A 166 -14.27 -11.10 -13.05
CA ASP A 166 -13.45 -11.95 -13.91
C ASP A 166 -12.33 -11.19 -14.61
N SER A 167 -12.60 -9.94 -15.02
CA SER A 167 -11.56 -9.08 -15.60
C SER A 167 -10.50 -8.68 -14.56
N LEU A 168 -10.88 -8.46 -13.30
CA LEU A 168 -9.94 -8.23 -12.21
C LEU A 168 -9.08 -9.46 -11.94
N ARG A 169 -9.68 -10.65 -11.83
CA ARG A 169 -8.95 -11.92 -11.67
C ARG A 169 -8.01 -12.21 -12.84
N LYS A 170 -8.41 -11.86 -14.05
CA LYS A 170 -7.55 -11.97 -15.22
C LYS A 170 -6.35 -11.05 -15.10
N LEU A 171 -6.56 -9.79 -14.72
CA LEU A 171 -5.49 -8.82 -14.49
C LEU A 171 -4.50 -9.33 -13.43
N GLU A 172 -4.97 -9.88 -12.32
CA GLU A 172 -4.12 -10.46 -11.26
C GLU A 172 -3.22 -11.58 -11.82
N ARG A 173 -3.78 -12.53 -12.56
CA ARG A 173 -3.03 -13.66 -13.15
C ARG A 173 -2.00 -13.18 -14.18
N ASP A 174 -2.44 -12.32 -15.10
CA ASP A 174 -1.58 -11.83 -16.18
C ASP A 174 -0.41 -11.00 -15.59
N PHE A 175 -0.68 -10.24 -14.53
CA PHE A 175 0.34 -9.44 -13.86
C PHE A 175 1.34 -10.32 -13.10
N ALA A 176 0.88 -11.29 -12.33
CA ALA A 176 1.75 -12.25 -11.65
C ALA A 176 2.66 -12.97 -12.64
N ALA A 177 2.11 -13.45 -13.77
CA ALA A 177 2.88 -14.10 -14.84
C ALA A 177 3.93 -13.17 -15.47
N ALA A 178 3.59 -11.90 -15.71
CA ALA A 178 4.52 -10.92 -16.28
C ALA A 178 5.70 -10.60 -15.34
N LEU A 179 5.47 -10.63 -14.03
CA LEU A 179 6.53 -10.39 -13.04
C LEU A 179 7.45 -11.61 -12.85
N THR A 180 6.94 -12.81 -13.06
CA THR A 180 7.70 -14.06 -12.93
C THR A 180 8.58 -14.33 -14.15
N ASN A 181 8.08 -14.05 -15.36
CA ASN A 181 8.74 -14.34 -16.64
C ASN A 181 9.80 -13.31 -17.05
N GLY A 182 10.00 -12.26 -16.27
CA GLY A 182 10.96 -11.17 -16.53
C GLY A 182 12.33 -11.36 -15.87
N LYS A 183 12.78 -12.61 -15.68
CA LYS A 183 14.15 -12.93 -15.23
C LYS A 183 15.12 -12.92 -16.39
#